data_a1b292013d5acb0a260653408f62aae7
#
_entry.id   a1b292013d5acb0a260653408f62aae7
#
_cell.length_a   1.000
_cell.length_b   1.000
_cell.length_c   1.000
_cell.angle_alpha   90.00
_cell.angle_beta   90.00
_cell.angle_gamma   90.00
#
_symmetry.space_group_name_H-M   'P 1'
#
loop_
_entity.id
_entity.type
_entity.pdbx_description
1 polymer ?
#
loop_
_entity_poly.entity_id
_entity_poly.type
_entity_poly.pdbx_seq_one_letter_code
_entity_poly.pdbx_strand_id
1 'polypeptide(L)'
;QYENAWDKEKQRSYSKHRTTVGKLVNGKVQLGRKFLANNPQYKDIEFKFEDHKLIAASDLPTVNDAGVNAVLSKTFPLNAGASYVLKEIAQQDGLLGDLKAVFPHHWKDLLALAMFFVIYPERNLANYDITAAHSQLGGNPLDSQRISELLESITADQRQQYMKRRLNHSCGGENNNFWAFDTTSISSYSEILSKVAYGHNKEDPEMPMIKIALLIDETNGEPLYYKVLNGSIADVSLLRNLFVDLAQLRDKQINLVLDKGFCSEHNFLMMFRNHVGFIAGLRSDLAIAAQTVDQLMPSLRLALPEYYSPTIGCYCATKQIDWYSATRAHGKEQYPFYIHVYYDKQREASEILNMTELVESFKARLEKGEVPNAPYFRKFFKKKKDKPDGVKPKDLYEFDVQSWVTFTRTCGCFVLGSSEVKSAPEALNIYRQKDMVEKAFNNYKDKCGGRRIRCRECALEGKVFITYLSLCLRLMLERRLEKAGNDPLNTPRVLERLNSLVLYRHETDDKPKLYWQGIPQEDRL
;
A
#
# COMPACT_ATOMS: atom_id res chain seq x y z
N GLN A 1 -4.95 -2.05 -45.66
CA GLN A 1 -4.59 -2.67 -44.35
C GLN A 1 -3.06 -2.65 -44.23
N TYR A 2 -2.56 -2.26 -43.07
CA TYR A 2 -1.12 -2.24 -42.79
C TYR A 2 -0.88 -2.71 -41.36
N GLU A 3 0.26 -3.37 -41.16
CA GLU A 3 0.77 -3.79 -39.86
C GLU A 3 2.00 -2.94 -39.54
N ASN A 4 1.95 -2.22 -38.43
CA ASN A 4 3.06 -1.39 -37.98
C ASN A 4 3.98 -2.18 -37.05
N ALA A 5 5.29 -2.03 -37.24
CA ALA A 5 6.32 -2.52 -36.32
C ALA A 5 7.18 -1.35 -35.84
N TRP A 6 7.76 -1.49 -34.65
CA TRP A 6 8.65 -0.50 -34.08
C TRP A 6 10.11 -0.84 -34.40
N ASP A 7 10.82 0.09 -35.05
CA ASP A 7 12.25 -0.02 -35.29
C ASP A 7 13.00 0.54 -34.08
N LYS A 8 13.63 -0.35 -33.32
CA LYS A 8 14.36 0.00 -32.08
C LYS A 8 15.61 0.83 -32.33
N GLU A 9 16.27 0.67 -33.49
CA GLU A 9 17.49 1.41 -33.83
C GLU A 9 17.18 2.83 -34.29
N LYS A 10 16.10 3.00 -35.06
CA LYS A 10 15.68 4.30 -35.63
C LYS A 10 14.64 5.03 -34.78
N GLN A 11 14.20 4.44 -33.68
CA GLN A 11 13.19 4.96 -32.76
C GLN A 11 11.91 5.50 -33.47
N ARG A 12 11.46 4.79 -34.50
CA ARG A 12 10.26 5.15 -35.26
C ARG A 12 9.44 3.93 -35.66
N SER A 13 8.13 4.11 -35.79
CA SER A 13 7.30 3.06 -36.35
C SER A 13 7.44 3.01 -37.88
N TYR A 14 7.39 1.82 -38.44
CA TYR A 14 7.36 1.58 -39.87
C TYR A 14 6.31 0.52 -40.21
N SER A 15 5.79 0.57 -41.43
CA SER A 15 4.81 -0.39 -41.94
C SER A 15 5.53 -1.66 -42.36
N LYS A 16 5.33 -2.75 -41.62
CA LYS A 16 5.96 -4.07 -41.90
C LYS A 16 5.33 -4.76 -43.10
N HIS A 17 4.01 -4.66 -43.17
CA HIS A 17 3.24 -5.17 -44.30
C HIS A 17 2.17 -4.15 -44.72
N ARG A 18 2.05 -3.93 -46.01
CA ARG A 18 1.04 -3.07 -46.60
C ARG A 18 0.26 -3.85 -47.67
N THR A 19 -1.00 -4.13 -47.39
CA THR A 19 -1.87 -4.83 -48.34
C THR A 19 -2.93 -3.86 -48.87
N THR A 20 -3.00 -3.72 -50.19
CA THR A 20 -4.06 -2.96 -50.84
C THR A 20 -5.33 -3.82 -50.90
N VAL A 21 -6.36 -3.44 -50.15
CA VAL A 21 -7.61 -4.17 -50.03
C VAL A 21 -8.53 -3.85 -51.23
N GLY A 22 -8.54 -2.60 -51.70
CA GLY A 22 -9.43 -2.17 -52.77
C GLY A 22 -9.32 -0.67 -53.06
N LYS A 23 -10.31 -0.13 -53.77
CA LYS A 23 -10.45 1.29 -54.09
C LYS A 23 -11.79 1.82 -53.57
N LEU A 24 -11.83 3.07 -53.15
CA LEU A 24 -13.06 3.78 -52.83
C LEU A 24 -13.55 4.49 -54.08
N VAL A 25 -14.74 4.13 -54.57
CA VAL A 25 -15.38 4.74 -55.76
C VAL A 25 -16.79 5.15 -55.39
N ASN A 26 -17.08 6.44 -55.44
CA ASN A 26 -18.39 7.01 -55.10
C ASN A 26 -18.92 6.55 -53.72
N GLY A 27 -18.06 6.52 -52.72
CA GLY A 27 -18.42 6.12 -51.35
C GLY A 27 -18.56 4.60 -51.13
N LYS A 28 -18.42 3.77 -52.16
CA LYS A 28 -18.42 2.31 -52.08
C LYS A 28 -17.01 1.75 -52.24
N VAL A 29 -16.71 0.72 -51.50
CA VAL A 29 -15.42 0.04 -51.57
C VAL A 29 -15.46 -1.05 -52.63
N GLN A 30 -14.65 -0.89 -53.67
CA GLN A 30 -14.41 -1.96 -54.67
C GLN A 30 -13.17 -2.76 -54.27
N LEU A 31 -13.37 -4.00 -53.87
CA LEU A 31 -12.28 -4.90 -53.50
C LEU A 31 -11.41 -5.24 -54.71
N GLY A 32 -10.10 -5.25 -54.47
CA GLY A 32 -9.12 -5.55 -55.52
C GLY A 32 -9.08 -7.03 -55.87
N ARG A 33 -8.87 -7.37 -57.19
CA ARG A 33 -8.83 -8.77 -57.66
C ARG A 33 -7.83 -9.65 -56.92
N LYS A 34 -6.65 -9.12 -56.54
CA LYS A 34 -5.64 -9.85 -55.76
C LYS A 34 -6.09 -10.11 -54.32
N PHE A 35 -6.81 -9.18 -53.73
CA PHE A 35 -7.36 -9.34 -52.39
C PHE A 35 -8.45 -10.42 -52.37
N LEU A 36 -9.38 -10.38 -53.36
CA LEU A 36 -10.46 -11.36 -53.51
C LEU A 36 -9.95 -12.75 -53.83
N ALA A 37 -8.86 -12.88 -54.62
CA ALA A 37 -8.25 -14.19 -54.89
C ALA A 37 -7.74 -14.87 -53.62
N ASN A 38 -7.21 -14.09 -52.67
CA ASN A 38 -6.73 -14.61 -51.40
C ASN A 38 -7.81 -14.69 -50.32
N ASN A 39 -8.97 -14.07 -50.53
CA ASN A 39 -10.09 -13.99 -49.57
C ASN A 39 -11.43 -14.16 -50.30
N PRO A 40 -11.71 -15.34 -50.88
CA PRO A 40 -12.90 -15.58 -51.71
C PRO A 40 -14.22 -15.39 -50.94
N GLN A 41 -14.21 -15.51 -49.63
CA GLN A 41 -15.37 -15.30 -48.76
C GLN A 41 -15.95 -13.87 -48.83
N TYR A 42 -15.20 -12.90 -49.33
CA TYR A 42 -15.66 -11.50 -49.44
C TYR A 42 -16.19 -11.14 -50.82
N LYS A 43 -16.31 -12.11 -51.76
CA LYS A 43 -16.64 -11.84 -53.18
C LYS A 43 -18.00 -11.20 -53.38
N ASP A 44 -18.97 -11.59 -52.55
CA ASP A 44 -20.37 -11.14 -52.69
C ASP A 44 -20.79 -10.19 -51.55
N ILE A 45 -19.83 -9.64 -50.82
CA ILE A 45 -20.08 -8.71 -49.71
C ILE A 45 -19.80 -7.28 -50.16
N GLU A 46 -20.80 -6.38 -50.07
CA GLU A 46 -20.59 -4.94 -50.21
C GLU A 46 -19.97 -4.35 -48.94
N PHE A 47 -18.92 -3.54 -49.09
CA PHE A 47 -18.29 -2.83 -48.01
C PHE A 47 -18.45 -1.33 -48.15
N LYS A 48 -18.66 -0.66 -47.00
CA LYS A 48 -18.52 0.80 -46.84
C LYS A 48 -17.26 1.12 -46.04
N PHE A 49 -16.73 2.32 -46.27
CA PHE A 49 -15.59 2.82 -45.53
C PHE A 49 -16.05 4.05 -44.74
N GLU A 50 -16.17 3.88 -43.42
CA GLU A 50 -16.56 4.94 -42.48
C GLU A 50 -15.58 4.92 -41.28
N ASP A 51 -15.24 6.08 -40.78
CA ASP A 51 -14.32 6.27 -39.61
C ASP A 51 -13.03 5.45 -39.69
N HIS A 52 -12.40 5.46 -40.87
CA HIS A 52 -11.16 4.70 -41.13
C HIS A 52 -11.28 3.17 -41.03
N LYS A 53 -12.50 2.63 -41.01
CA LYS A 53 -12.77 1.17 -40.96
C LYS A 53 -13.54 0.70 -42.18
N LEU A 54 -13.29 -0.55 -42.54
CA LEU A 54 -14.03 -1.27 -43.57
C LEU A 54 -15.19 -2.03 -42.87
N ILE A 55 -16.43 -1.71 -43.19
CA ILE A 55 -17.62 -2.30 -42.60
C ILE A 55 -18.36 -3.06 -43.69
N ALA A 56 -18.65 -4.37 -43.49
CA ALA A 56 -19.46 -5.14 -44.43
C ALA A 56 -20.91 -4.64 -44.41
N ALA A 57 -21.52 -4.51 -45.55
CA ALA A 57 -22.92 -4.07 -45.66
C ALA A 57 -23.90 -5.06 -44.99
N SER A 58 -23.51 -6.32 -44.91
CA SER A 58 -24.25 -7.39 -44.14
C SER A 58 -24.22 -7.21 -42.63
N ASP A 59 -23.18 -6.52 -42.11
CA ASP A 59 -23.01 -6.29 -40.68
C ASP A 59 -23.62 -4.95 -40.23
N LEU A 60 -24.09 -4.16 -41.20
CA LEU A 60 -24.93 -3.01 -40.91
C LEU A 60 -26.32 -3.54 -40.54
N PRO A 61 -26.86 -3.19 -39.36
CA PRO A 61 -28.19 -3.64 -38.99
C PRO A 61 -29.17 -3.21 -40.08
N THR A 62 -29.77 -4.18 -40.78
CA THR A 62 -30.81 -3.97 -41.82
C THR A 62 -32.14 -3.52 -41.21
N VAL A 63 -32.09 -2.87 -40.07
CA VAL A 63 -33.26 -2.27 -39.46
C VAL A 63 -33.49 -0.94 -40.18
N ASN A 64 -34.35 -0.95 -41.16
CA ASN A 64 -34.88 0.22 -41.88
C ASN A 64 -35.75 1.10 -40.96
N ASP A 65 -35.45 1.12 -39.66
CA ASP A 65 -36.17 1.93 -38.71
C ASP A 65 -35.29 3.14 -38.33
N ALA A 66 -35.53 4.25 -39.01
CA ALA A 66 -34.85 5.52 -38.72
C ALA A 66 -34.94 5.89 -37.24
N GLY A 67 -35.98 5.42 -36.55
CA GLY A 67 -36.17 5.58 -35.11
C GLY A 67 -35.15 4.80 -34.26
N VAL A 68 -34.86 3.54 -34.61
CA VAL A 68 -33.90 2.70 -33.87
C VAL A 68 -32.48 3.21 -34.04
N ASN A 69 -32.08 3.58 -35.27
CA ASN A 69 -30.77 4.17 -35.54
C ASN A 69 -30.60 5.52 -34.83
N ALA A 70 -31.63 6.34 -34.75
CA ALA A 70 -31.60 7.60 -34.00
C ALA A 70 -31.44 7.37 -32.47
N VAL A 71 -32.05 6.32 -31.93
CA VAL A 71 -31.90 5.95 -30.53
C VAL A 71 -30.50 5.38 -30.25
N LEU A 72 -30.01 4.46 -31.11
CA LEU A 72 -28.69 3.85 -30.94
C LEU A 72 -27.55 4.86 -31.05
N SER A 73 -27.66 5.83 -31.97
CA SER A 73 -26.63 6.89 -32.14
C SER A 73 -26.51 7.83 -30.94
N LYS A 74 -27.56 7.91 -30.10
CA LYS A 74 -27.57 8.70 -28.87
C LYS A 74 -27.37 7.86 -27.59
N THR A 75 -27.03 6.57 -27.71
CA THR A 75 -26.90 5.66 -26.56
C THR A 75 -25.46 5.21 -26.40
N PHE A 76 -24.89 5.47 -25.21
CA PHE A 76 -23.51 5.18 -24.89
C PHE A 76 -23.41 4.17 -23.76
N PRO A 77 -22.65 3.06 -23.91
CA PRO A 77 -22.37 2.12 -22.83
C PRO A 77 -21.33 2.70 -21.88
N LEU A 78 -21.59 2.63 -20.56
CA LEU A 78 -20.67 3.05 -19.52
C LEU A 78 -20.42 1.88 -18.54
N ASN A 79 -19.18 1.58 -18.25
CA ASN A 79 -18.83 0.65 -17.20
C ASN A 79 -19.25 1.26 -15.85
N ALA A 80 -20.13 0.60 -15.10
CA ALA A 80 -20.77 1.25 -13.96
C ALA A 80 -20.84 0.40 -12.68
N GLY A 81 -20.79 -0.92 -12.76
CA GLY A 81 -21.04 -1.75 -11.59
C GLY A 81 -20.01 -1.55 -10.47
N ALA A 82 -18.72 -1.50 -10.78
CA ALA A 82 -17.68 -1.29 -9.77
C ALA A 82 -17.80 0.08 -9.09
N SER A 83 -18.01 1.14 -9.86
CA SER A 83 -18.17 2.50 -9.29
C SER A 83 -19.46 2.64 -8.50
N TYR A 84 -20.55 1.96 -8.90
CA TYR A 84 -21.79 1.91 -8.14
C TYR A 84 -21.56 1.29 -6.76
N VAL A 85 -20.96 0.09 -6.70
CA VAL A 85 -20.69 -0.61 -5.44
C VAL A 85 -19.76 0.20 -4.53
N LEU A 86 -18.66 0.76 -5.07
CA LEU A 86 -17.74 1.58 -4.29
C LEU A 86 -18.42 2.85 -3.73
N LYS A 87 -19.31 3.47 -4.49
CA LYS A 87 -20.08 4.63 -4.03
C LYS A 87 -21.05 4.26 -2.91
N GLU A 88 -21.76 3.14 -3.03
CA GLU A 88 -22.64 2.63 -1.97
C GLU A 88 -21.85 2.32 -0.69
N ILE A 89 -20.70 1.68 -0.80
CA ILE A 89 -19.79 1.44 0.31
C ILE A 89 -19.36 2.77 0.97
N ALA A 90 -18.93 3.75 0.16
CA ALA A 90 -18.54 5.07 0.66
C ALA A 90 -19.70 5.80 1.39
N GLN A 91 -20.93 5.60 0.93
CA GLN A 91 -22.13 6.17 1.56
C GLN A 91 -22.40 5.50 2.91
N GLN A 92 -22.39 4.16 2.96
CA GLN A 92 -22.70 3.39 4.15
C GLN A 92 -21.67 3.57 5.28
N ASP A 93 -20.38 3.65 4.92
CA ASP A 93 -19.27 3.83 5.88
C ASP A 93 -18.97 5.31 6.20
N GLY A 94 -19.85 6.24 5.78
CA GLY A 94 -19.76 7.66 6.11
C GLY A 94 -18.71 8.46 5.32
N LEU A 95 -17.84 7.82 4.53
CA LEU A 95 -16.78 8.47 3.75
C LEU A 95 -17.35 9.55 2.81
N LEU A 96 -18.43 9.23 2.11
CA LEU A 96 -19.10 10.18 1.22
C LEU A 96 -19.68 11.38 1.97
N GLY A 97 -20.23 11.17 3.18
CA GLY A 97 -20.71 12.23 4.05
C GLY A 97 -19.61 13.20 4.46
N ASP A 98 -18.46 12.67 4.86
CA ASP A 98 -17.27 13.45 5.23
C ASP A 98 -16.71 14.24 4.05
N LEU A 99 -16.63 13.62 2.86
CA LEU A 99 -16.20 14.32 1.65
C LEU A 99 -17.13 15.49 1.30
N LYS A 100 -18.46 15.29 1.36
CA LYS A 100 -19.45 16.35 1.10
C LYS A 100 -19.33 17.51 2.09
N ALA A 101 -19.10 17.20 3.36
CA ALA A 101 -18.99 18.20 4.41
C ALA A 101 -17.74 19.07 4.28
N VAL A 102 -16.59 18.48 3.89
CA VAL A 102 -15.30 19.17 3.82
C VAL A 102 -15.04 19.76 2.42
N PHE A 103 -15.51 19.10 1.37
CA PHE A 103 -15.28 19.47 -0.03
C PHE A 103 -16.60 19.66 -0.80
N PRO A 104 -17.49 20.59 -0.42
CA PRO A 104 -18.85 20.68 -0.97
C PRO A 104 -18.88 20.86 -2.49
N HIS A 105 -17.87 21.51 -3.09
CA HIS A 105 -17.78 21.78 -4.52
C HIS A 105 -17.02 20.71 -5.31
N HIS A 106 -16.15 19.92 -4.65
CA HIS A 106 -15.22 19.00 -5.31
C HIS A 106 -15.41 17.52 -4.94
N TRP A 107 -16.31 17.19 -4.01
CA TRP A 107 -16.46 15.82 -3.51
C TRP A 107 -16.72 14.78 -4.60
N LYS A 108 -17.44 15.15 -5.69
CA LYS A 108 -17.71 14.23 -6.80
C LYS A 108 -16.44 13.86 -7.54
N ASP A 109 -15.62 14.85 -7.86
CA ASP A 109 -14.38 14.66 -8.60
C ASP A 109 -13.33 13.94 -7.74
N LEU A 110 -13.25 14.26 -6.43
CA LEU A 110 -12.36 13.58 -5.49
C LEU A 110 -12.74 12.11 -5.33
N LEU A 111 -14.03 11.81 -5.18
CA LEU A 111 -14.51 10.43 -5.09
C LEU A 111 -14.27 9.66 -6.40
N ALA A 112 -14.53 10.30 -7.55
CA ALA A 112 -14.31 9.70 -8.87
C ALA A 112 -12.83 9.37 -9.11
N LEU A 113 -11.91 10.27 -8.76
CA LEU A 113 -10.47 10.03 -8.82
C LEU A 113 -10.03 8.90 -7.88
N ALA A 114 -10.61 8.83 -6.68
CA ALA A 114 -10.33 7.75 -5.74
C ALA A 114 -10.82 6.39 -6.28
N MET A 115 -12.04 6.33 -6.81
CA MET A 115 -12.59 5.13 -7.45
C MET A 115 -11.79 4.72 -8.69
N PHE A 116 -11.31 5.70 -9.48
CA PHE A 116 -10.46 5.42 -10.64
C PHE A 116 -9.21 4.61 -10.25
N PHE A 117 -8.52 4.97 -9.18
CA PHE A 117 -7.34 4.21 -8.74
C PHE A 117 -7.68 2.83 -8.18
N VAL A 118 -8.84 2.66 -7.54
CA VAL A 118 -9.27 1.34 -7.06
C VAL A 118 -9.63 0.40 -8.21
N ILE A 119 -10.33 0.91 -9.22
CA ILE A 119 -10.82 0.11 -10.35
C ILE A 119 -9.72 -0.13 -11.39
N TYR A 120 -8.86 0.88 -11.62
CA TYR A 120 -7.82 0.87 -12.65
C TYR A 120 -6.42 1.18 -12.09
N PRO A 121 -5.90 0.37 -11.17
CA PRO A 121 -4.64 0.66 -10.45
C PRO A 121 -3.43 0.79 -11.35
N GLU A 122 -3.46 0.16 -12.54
CA GLU A 122 -2.37 0.22 -13.52
C GLU A 122 -2.39 1.49 -14.39
N ARG A 123 -3.49 2.28 -14.36
CA ARG A 123 -3.62 3.48 -15.17
C ARG A 123 -3.06 4.71 -14.46
N ASN A 124 -2.58 5.66 -15.26
CA ASN A 124 -2.13 6.98 -14.77
C ASN A 124 -3.30 7.98 -14.82
N LEU A 125 -3.21 9.06 -14.04
CA LEU A 125 -4.17 10.17 -14.09
C LEU A 125 -4.27 10.83 -15.47
N ALA A 126 -3.23 10.74 -16.30
CA ALA A 126 -3.28 11.19 -17.69
C ALA A 126 -4.29 10.43 -18.57
N ASN A 127 -4.76 9.26 -18.11
CA ASN A 127 -5.79 8.47 -18.79
C ASN A 127 -7.17 8.62 -18.14
N TYR A 128 -7.31 9.53 -17.18
CA TYR A 128 -8.55 9.68 -16.42
C TYR A 128 -9.71 10.16 -17.30
N ASP A 129 -9.49 11.18 -18.13
CA ASP A 129 -10.49 11.76 -19.03
C ASP A 129 -11.10 10.71 -19.95
N ILE A 130 -10.26 9.93 -20.64
CA ILE A 130 -10.67 8.83 -21.52
C ILE A 130 -11.43 7.76 -20.72
N THR A 131 -10.94 7.42 -19.52
CA THR A 131 -11.58 6.41 -18.68
C THR A 131 -12.93 6.90 -18.17
N ALA A 132 -13.02 8.15 -17.72
CA ALA A 132 -14.25 8.76 -17.21
C ALA A 132 -15.32 8.90 -18.32
N ALA A 133 -14.90 9.09 -19.57
CA ALA A 133 -15.82 9.11 -20.73
C ALA A 133 -16.52 7.75 -20.97
N HIS A 134 -15.88 6.65 -20.57
CA HIS A 134 -16.38 5.27 -20.76
C HIS A 134 -16.80 4.58 -19.45
N SER A 135 -16.83 5.29 -18.35
CA SER A 135 -17.16 4.74 -17.03
C SER A 135 -18.04 5.70 -16.23
N GLN A 136 -18.97 5.16 -15.46
CA GLN A 136 -19.87 5.95 -14.59
C GLN A 136 -19.17 6.27 -13.25
N LEU A 137 -18.05 6.99 -13.27
CA LEU A 137 -17.34 7.38 -12.05
C LEU A 137 -18.06 8.50 -11.27
N GLY A 138 -18.94 9.25 -11.91
CA GLY A 138 -19.77 10.28 -11.27
C GLY A 138 -19.10 11.64 -11.06
N GLY A 139 -17.82 11.80 -11.45
CA GLY A 139 -17.11 13.07 -11.55
C GLY A 139 -17.07 13.61 -12.98
N ASN A 140 -16.45 14.77 -13.15
CA ASN A 140 -16.22 15.36 -14.45
C ASN A 140 -15.09 14.63 -15.19
N PRO A 141 -15.10 14.57 -16.54
CA PRO A 141 -13.99 14.08 -17.34
C PRO A 141 -12.88 15.15 -17.37
N LEU A 142 -12.06 15.18 -16.31
CA LEU A 142 -10.99 16.16 -16.14
C LEU A 142 -9.74 15.72 -16.91
N ASP A 143 -9.12 16.62 -17.64
CA ASP A 143 -7.79 16.44 -18.20
C ASP A 143 -6.68 16.55 -17.13
N SER A 144 -5.45 16.23 -17.48
CA SER A 144 -4.31 16.23 -16.57
C SER A 144 -4.05 17.60 -15.92
N GLN A 145 -4.34 18.71 -16.63
CA GLN A 145 -4.14 20.05 -16.09
C GLN A 145 -5.20 20.35 -15.03
N ARG A 146 -6.47 20.10 -15.33
CA ARG A 146 -7.58 20.29 -14.40
C ARG A 146 -7.46 19.41 -13.16
N ILE A 147 -6.98 18.18 -13.32
CA ILE A 147 -6.66 17.31 -12.17
C ILE A 147 -5.57 17.96 -11.31
N SER A 148 -4.49 18.47 -11.91
CA SER A 148 -3.41 19.13 -11.17
C SER A 148 -3.91 20.36 -10.41
N GLU A 149 -4.75 21.19 -11.03
CA GLU A 149 -5.39 22.35 -10.40
C GLU A 149 -6.29 21.95 -9.22
N LEU A 150 -7.08 20.89 -9.41
CA LEU A 150 -7.92 20.32 -8.34
C LEU A 150 -7.08 19.82 -7.16
N LEU A 151 -6.01 19.06 -7.42
CA LEU A 151 -5.13 18.53 -6.38
C LEU A 151 -4.41 19.66 -5.61
N GLU A 152 -4.01 20.72 -6.30
CA GLU A 152 -3.39 21.92 -5.69
C GLU A 152 -4.38 22.70 -4.82
N SER A 153 -5.66 22.72 -5.18
CA SER A 153 -6.71 23.42 -4.42
C SER A 153 -7.04 22.77 -3.08
N ILE A 154 -6.64 21.53 -2.83
CA ILE A 154 -6.88 20.81 -1.58
C ILE A 154 -5.97 21.35 -0.47
N THR A 155 -6.51 22.16 0.43
CA THR A 155 -5.75 22.81 1.49
C THR A 155 -5.35 21.85 2.62
N ALA A 156 -4.33 22.22 3.40
CA ALA A 156 -3.93 21.49 4.60
C ALA A 156 -5.08 21.40 5.62
N ASP A 157 -5.80 22.50 5.83
CA ASP A 157 -6.92 22.58 6.77
C ASP A 157 -8.05 21.63 6.36
N GLN A 158 -8.39 21.56 5.08
CA GLN A 158 -9.40 20.64 4.58
C GLN A 158 -8.99 19.18 4.82
N ARG A 159 -7.74 18.81 4.52
CA ARG A 159 -7.24 17.45 4.78
C ARG A 159 -7.30 17.13 6.28
N GLN A 160 -6.91 18.06 7.14
CA GLN A 160 -6.97 17.90 8.59
C GLN A 160 -8.42 17.76 9.09
N GLN A 161 -9.33 18.59 8.61
CA GLN A 161 -10.76 18.48 8.93
C GLN A 161 -11.34 17.13 8.51
N TYR A 162 -10.99 16.63 7.32
CA TYR A 162 -11.42 15.32 6.86
C TYR A 162 -10.90 14.20 7.77
N MET A 163 -9.61 14.18 8.08
CA MET A 163 -9.02 13.19 8.99
C MET A 163 -9.64 13.24 10.39
N LYS A 164 -9.90 14.45 10.91
CA LYS A 164 -10.59 14.64 12.20
C LYS A 164 -11.96 13.96 12.21
N ARG A 165 -12.75 14.13 11.14
CA ARG A 165 -14.06 13.47 11.03
C ARG A 165 -13.92 11.95 11.02
N ARG A 166 -12.97 11.39 10.24
CA ARG A 166 -12.70 9.95 10.20
C ARG A 166 -12.30 9.40 11.58
N LEU A 167 -11.39 10.06 12.26
CA LEU A 167 -10.98 9.70 13.63
C LEU A 167 -12.17 9.69 14.61
N ASN A 168 -13.06 10.67 14.52
CA ASN A 168 -14.25 10.73 15.38
C ASN A 168 -15.21 9.55 15.16
N HIS A 169 -15.34 9.04 13.92
CA HIS A 169 -16.13 7.84 13.64
C HIS A 169 -15.53 6.59 14.31
N SER A 170 -14.22 6.40 14.24
CA SER A 170 -13.52 5.27 14.87
C SER A 170 -13.57 5.31 16.40
N CYS A 171 -13.59 6.50 16.98
CA CYS A 171 -13.61 6.68 18.43
C CYS A 171 -15.00 6.46 19.08
N GLY A 172 -16.04 6.07 18.34
CA GLY A 172 -17.42 5.94 18.84
C GLY A 172 -17.72 4.75 19.76
N GLY A 173 -16.79 3.79 19.91
CA GLY A 173 -16.96 2.60 20.74
C GLY A 173 -16.41 2.75 22.17
N GLU A 174 -16.96 1.97 23.12
CA GLU A 174 -16.50 1.91 24.52
C GLU A 174 -15.17 1.15 24.70
N ASN A 175 -14.62 0.56 23.64
CA ASN A 175 -13.42 -0.28 23.70
C ASN A 175 -12.13 0.55 23.57
N ASN A 176 -11.11 0.15 24.34
CA ASN A 176 -9.71 0.59 24.22
C ASN A 176 -9.12 0.14 22.86
N ASN A 177 -9.50 0.83 21.78
CA ASN A 177 -9.01 0.49 20.45
C ASN A 177 -7.52 0.79 20.33
N PHE A 178 -6.79 -0.18 19.79
CA PHE A 178 -5.40 -0.01 19.40
C PHE A 178 -5.31 0.44 17.93
N TRP A 179 -4.41 1.36 17.68
CA TRP A 179 -4.13 1.89 16.35
C TRP A 179 -2.69 1.59 15.94
N ALA A 180 -2.51 0.87 14.86
CA ALA A 180 -1.18 0.61 14.31
C ALA A 180 -0.65 1.84 13.59
N PHE A 181 0.55 2.29 13.98
CA PHE A 181 1.27 3.38 13.32
C PHE A 181 2.56 2.84 12.71
N ASP A 182 2.74 3.06 11.42
CA ASP A 182 3.98 2.70 10.74
C ASP A 182 4.24 3.62 9.54
N THR A 183 5.42 3.49 8.92
CA THR A 183 5.86 4.25 7.76
C THR A 183 6.32 3.35 6.63
N THR A 184 6.11 3.82 5.41
CA THR A 184 6.65 3.16 4.23
C THR A 184 7.41 4.14 3.35
N SER A 185 8.41 3.62 2.63
CA SER A 185 9.17 4.36 1.63
C SER A 185 8.53 4.23 0.26
N ILE A 186 8.54 5.30 -0.52
CA ILE A 186 8.16 5.30 -1.93
C ILE A 186 9.31 5.93 -2.69
N SER A 187 10.00 5.12 -3.49
CA SER A 187 11.13 5.55 -4.31
C SER A 187 10.68 6.55 -5.38
N SER A 188 11.46 7.61 -5.59
CA SER A 188 11.16 8.64 -6.58
C SER A 188 12.45 9.28 -7.10
N TYR A 189 12.56 9.38 -8.43
CA TYR A 189 13.62 10.14 -9.10
C TYR A 189 13.27 11.63 -9.30
N SER A 190 12.23 12.12 -8.66
CA SER A 190 11.80 13.50 -8.85
C SER A 190 12.79 14.49 -8.24
N GLU A 191 13.34 15.37 -9.06
CA GLU A 191 14.20 16.48 -8.65
C GLU A 191 13.40 17.71 -8.21
N ILE A 192 12.10 17.76 -8.53
CA ILE A 192 11.23 18.90 -8.24
C ILE A 192 10.45 18.75 -6.93
N LEU A 193 10.40 17.56 -6.33
CA LEU A 193 9.70 17.33 -5.07
C LEU A 193 10.64 17.51 -3.89
N SER A 194 10.43 18.56 -3.10
CA SER A 194 11.27 18.95 -1.96
C SER A 194 11.36 17.88 -0.85
N LYS A 195 10.36 16.99 -0.76
CA LYS A 195 10.32 15.91 0.22
C LYS A 195 11.07 14.65 -0.24
N VAL A 196 11.50 14.58 -1.51
CA VAL A 196 12.33 13.48 -2.02
C VAL A 196 13.75 13.66 -1.52
N ALA A 197 14.24 12.68 -0.77
CA ALA A 197 15.59 12.71 -0.20
C ALA A 197 16.14 11.29 -0.04
N TYR A 198 17.47 11.18 0.00
CA TYR A 198 18.14 9.94 0.37
C TYR A 198 17.94 9.62 1.85
N GLY A 199 17.71 8.35 2.17
CA GLY A 199 17.50 7.88 3.53
C GLY A 199 17.46 6.36 3.56
N HIS A 200 16.96 5.78 4.66
CA HIS A 200 16.79 4.33 4.74
C HIS A 200 15.60 3.89 3.88
N ASN A 201 15.87 3.57 2.60
CA ASN A 201 14.89 3.05 1.67
C ASN A 201 14.90 1.52 1.72
N LYS A 202 13.77 0.94 2.16
CA LYS A 202 13.62 -0.52 2.29
C LYS A 202 13.48 -1.24 0.93
N GLU A 203 13.08 -0.50 -0.12
CA GLU A 203 12.84 -1.09 -1.46
C GLU A 203 14.09 -1.05 -2.33
N ASP A 204 14.76 0.09 -2.35
CA ASP A 204 15.97 0.32 -3.13
C ASP A 204 16.88 1.30 -2.37
N PRO A 205 17.92 0.78 -1.70
CA PRO A 205 18.84 1.60 -0.89
C PRO A 205 19.57 2.70 -1.66
N GLU A 206 19.69 2.59 -2.98
CA GLU A 206 20.37 3.55 -3.83
C GLU A 206 19.45 4.67 -4.35
N MET A 207 18.13 4.53 -4.14
CA MET A 207 17.17 5.52 -4.60
C MET A 207 16.72 6.51 -3.52
N PRO A 208 16.58 7.80 -3.89
CA PRO A 208 15.88 8.76 -3.04
C PRO A 208 14.38 8.41 -2.96
N MET A 209 13.74 8.85 -1.89
CA MET A 209 12.36 8.48 -1.57
C MET A 209 11.62 9.59 -0.86
N ILE A 210 10.29 9.46 -0.81
CA ILE A 210 9.46 10.09 0.23
C ILE A 210 9.00 8.99 1.20
N LYS A 211 8.62 9.41 2.41
CA LYS A 211 7.96 8.50 3.36
C LYS A 211 6.49 8.85 3.50
N ILE A 212 5.66 7.81 3.60
CA ILE A 212 4.24 7.94 3.95
C ILE A 212 4.04 7.26 5.29
N ALA A 213 3.50 8.00 6.25
CA ALA A 213 3.02 7.44 7.52
C ALA A 213 1.52 7.15 7.41
N LEU A 214 1.09 6.03 8.00
CA LEU A 214 -0.32 5.67 8.16
C LEU A 214 -0.62 5.34 9.62
N LEU A 215 -1.82 5.70 10.06
CA LEU A 215 -2.44 5.25 11.29
C LEU A 215 -3.69 4.45 10.92
N ILE A 216 -3.78 3.23 11.41
CA ILE A 216 -4.85 2.28 11.07
C ILE A 216 -5.48 1.75 12.36
N ASP A 217 -6.79 1.73 12.42
CA ASP A 217 -7.55 1.09 13.48
C ASP A 217 -7.42 -0.44 13.35
N GLU A 218 -6.84 -1.10 14.36
CA GLU A 218 -6.63 -2.55 14.35
C GLU A 218 -7.92 -3.35 14.47
N THR A 219 -9.00 -2.74 14.97
CA THR A 219 -10.27 -3.43 15.14
C THR A 219 -10.96 -3.68 13.82
N ASN A 220 -10.87 -2.71 12.91
CA ASN A 220 -11.60 -2.74 11.64
C ASN A 220 -10.73 -2.52 10.41
N GLY A 221 -9.41 -2.33 10.55
CA GLY A 221 -8.47 -2.10 9.44
C GLY A 221 -8.70 -0.78 8.71
N GLU A 222 -9.36 0.20 9.33
CA GLU A 222 -9.66 1.49 8.71
C GLU A 222 -8.47 2.45 8.78
N PRO A 223 -8.03 3.05 7.65
CA PRO A 223 -7.03 4.11 7.68
C PRO A 223 -7.63 5.39 8.27
N LEU A 224 -7.07 5.85 9.38
CA LEU A 224 -7.56 7.00 10.13
C LEU A 224 -6.81 8.29 9.81
N TYR A 225 -5.51 8.16 9.51
CA TYR A 225 -4.62 9.29 9.30
C TYR A 225 -3.48 8.91 8.37
N TYR A 226 -3.00 9.89 7.61
CA TYR A 226 -1.78 9.78 6.83
C TYR A 226 -0.94 11.06 6.92
N LYS A 227 0.36 10.95 6.66
CA LYS A 227 1.26 12.10 6.54
C LYS A 227 2.34 11.86 5.50
N VAL A 228 2.60 12.88 4.69
CA VAL A 228 3.75 12.88 3.75
C VAL A 228 4.97 13.43 4.46
N LEU A 229 6.04 12.68 4.47
CA LEU A 229 7.26 12.98 5.20
C LEU A 229 8.46 13.03 4.26
N ASN A 230 9.47 13.81 4.65
CA ASN A 230 10.74 13.83 3.93
C ASN A 230 11.44 12.46 4.03
N GLY A 231 12.03 12.00 2.94
CA GLY A 231 12.69 10.70 2.87
C GLY A 231 13.84 10.50 3.87
N SER A 232 14.53 11.57 4.26
CA SER A 232 15.67 11.52 5.19
C SER A 232 15.28 11.42 6.68
N ILE A 233 13.98 11.62 7.02
CA ILE A 233 13.55 11.61 8.43
C ILE A 233 13.65 10.21 9.02
N ALA A 234 14.28 10.09 10.18
CA ALA A 234 14.33 8.84 10.95
C ALA A 234 12.98 8.57 11.64
N ASP A 235 12.55 7.30 11.68
CA ASP A 235 11.25 6.89 12.23
C ASP A 235 11.08 7.31 13.69
N VAL A 236 12.15 7.29 14.49
CA VAL A 236 12.15 7.72 15.90
C VAL A 236 11.62 9.15 16.10
N SER A 237 11.89 10.07 15.16
CA SER A 237 11.47 11.48 15.27
C SER A 237 10.02 11.73 14.83
N LEU A 238 9.36 10.75 14.22
CA LEU A 238 8.03 10.92 13.62
C LEU A 238 6.90 10.96 14.64
N LEU A 239 7.03 10.26 15.76
CA LEU A 239 6.00 10.20 16.80
C LEU A 239 5.68 11.60 17.36
N ARG A 240 6.67 12.47 17.52
CA ARG A 240 6.44 13.85 17.97
C ARG A 240 5.48 14.61 17.04
N ASN A 241 5.68 14.47 15.73
CA ASN A 241 4.82 15.11 14.74
C ASN A 241 3.40 14.50 14.76
N LEU A 242 3.29 13.18 14.90
CA LEU A 242 2.01 12.51 15.05
C LEU A 242 1.25 13.04 16.28
N PHE A 243 1.90 13.18 17.43
CA PHE A 243 1.25 13.67 18.64
C PHE A 243 0.79 15.12 18.53
N VAL A 244 1.55 16.00 17.85
CA VAL A 244 1.10 17.36 17.57
C VAL A 244 -0.18 17.36 16.75
N ASP A 245 -0.23 16.52 15.71
CA ASP A 245 -1.40 16.41 14.85
C ASP A 245 -2.59 15.77 15.62
N LEU A 246 -2.35 14.70 16.37
CA LEU A 246 -3.39 14.03 17.17
C LEU A 246 -3.84 14.85 18.38
N ALA A 247 -2.99 15.70 18.97
CA ALA A 247 -3.39 16.55 20.10
C ALA A 247 -4.51 17.53 19.75
N GLN A 248 -4.60 17.94 18.47
CA GLN A 248 -5.69 18.78 17.97
C GLN A 248 -7.00 17.98 17.75
N LEU A 249 -6.94 16.66 17.85
CA LEU A 249 -8.04 15.75 17.56
C LEU A 249 -8.66 15.14 18.83
N ARG A 250 -8.16 15.51 20.03
CA ARG A 250 -8.43 14.79 21.27
C ARG A 250 -9.72 15.19 21.99
N ASP A 251 -10.49 14.12 22.30
CA ASP A 251 -11.28 14.01 23.55
C ASP A 251 -11.22 12.57 24.13
N LYS A 252 -10.35 11.65 23.62
CA LYS A 252 -10.35 10.22 23.99
C LYS A 252 -8.95 9.65 24.16
N GLN A 253 -8.85 8.57 24.95
CA GLN A 253 -7.63 7.79 25.13
C GLN A 253 -7.22 7.12 23.81
N ILE A 254 -5.94 7.21 23.48
CA ILE A 254 -5.34 6.61 22.27
C ILE A 254 -4.36 5.53 22.72
N ASN A 255 -4.45 4.35 22.11
CA ASN A 255 -3.48 3.28 22.29
C ASN A 255 -2.80 3.01 20.95
N LEU A 256 -1.47 2.99 20.93
CA LEU A 256 -0.68 2.81 19.71
C LEU A 256 0.03 1.47 19.70
N VAL A 257 0.07 0.84 18.53
CA VAL A 257 0.97 -0.29 18.25
C VAL A 257 2.09 0.20 17.34
N LEU A 258 3.32 0.01 17.79
CA LEU A 258 4.51 0.61 17.19
C LEU A 258 5.58 -0.44 16.88
N ASP A 259 6.25 -0.28 15.74
CA ASP A 259 7.43 -1.10 15.45
C ASP A 259 8.66 -0.69 16.29
N LYS A 260 9.63 -1.59 16.37
CA LYS A 260 10.92 -1.36 17.05
C LYS A 260 11.68 -0.13 16.54
N GLY A 261 11.42 0.32 15.31
CA GLY A 261 11.99 1.53 14.71
C GLY A 261 11.59 2.81 15.44
N PHE A 262 10.44 2.81 16.13
CA PHE A 262 9.96 3.96 16.92
C PHE A 262 10.42 3.93 18.37
N CYS A 263 11.13 2.88 18.77
CA CYS A 263 11.51 2.62 20.13
C CYS A 263 12.66 3.54 20.57
N SER A 264 12.38 4.46 21.48
CA SER A 264 13.38 5.29 22.16
C SER A 264 12.86 5.73 23.53
N GLU A 265 13.79 6.00 24.45
CA GLU A 265 13.46 6.51 25.78
C GLU A 265 12.64 7.81 25.70
N HIS A 266 13.00 8.71 24.79
CA HIS A 266 12.27 9.95 24.55
C HIS A 266 10.82 9.71 24.09
N ASN A 267 10.60 8.77 23.19
CA ASN A 267 9.27 8.45 22.69
C ASN A 267 8.39 7.83 23.78
N PHE A 268 8.95 6.93 24.62
CA PHE A 268 8.22 6.36 25.75
C PHE A 268 7.81 7.45 26.76
N LEU A 269 8.74 8.33 27.13
CA LEU A 269 8.44 9.44 28.02
C LEU A 269 7.33 10.34 27.46
N MET A 270 7.39 10.62 26.16
CA MET A 270 6.39 11.44 25.50
C MET A 270 5.00 10.77 25.49
N MET A 271 4.93 9.45 25.28
CA MET A 271 3.67 8.69 25.34
C MET A 271 3.10 8.69 26.76
N PHE A 272 3.91 8.40 27.76
CA PHE A 272 3.48 8.42 29.16
C PHE A 272 2.96 9.79 29.60
N ARG A 273 3.68 10.87 29.30
CA ARG A 273 3.28 12.24 29.63
C ARG A 273 1.99 12.69 28.94
N ASN A 274 1.75 12.15 27.76
CA ASN A 274 0.54 12.46 27.02
C ASN A 274 -0.61 11.46 27.26
N HIS A 275 -0.49 10.56 28.22
CA HIS A 275 -1.48 9.52 28.51
C HIS A 275 -1.89 8.70 27.29
N VAL A 276 -0.92 8.38 26.43
CA VAL A 276 -1.09 7.51 25.28
C VAL A 276 -0.66 6.11 25.68
N GLY A 277 -1.61 5.18 25.64
CA GLY A 277 -1.32 3.76 25.81
C GLY A 277 -0.49 3.24 24.62
N PHE A 278 0.36 2.24 24.83
CA PHE A 278 1.13 1.67 23.73
C PHE A 278 1.53 0.21 23.93
N ILE A 279 1.72 -0.47 22.81
CA ILE A 279 2.50 -1.71 22.69
C ILE A 279 3.56 -1.45 21.63
N ALA A 280 4.82 -1.70 21.96
CA ALA A 280 5.94 -1.46 21.04
C ALA A 280 6.91 -2.65 21.01
N GLY A 281 7.41 -2.97 19.81
CA GLY A 281 8.56 -3.86 19.68
C GLY A 281 9.78 -3.23 20.34
N LEU A 282 10.45 -3.94 21.27
CA LEU A 282 11.66 -3.44 21.90
C LEU A 282 12.91 -3.93 21.17
N ARG A 283 13.87 -3.03 21.02
CA ARG A 283 15.19 -3.39 20.51
C ARG A 283 15.94 -4.14 21.61
N SER A 284 16.62 -5.22 21.24
CA SER A 284 17.37 -6.06 22.18
C SER A 284 18.60 -5.37 22.79
N ASP A 285 19.05 -4.25 22.19
CA ASP A 285 20.17 -3.44 22.71
C ASP A 285 19.74 -2.37 23.73
N LEU A 286 18.44 -2.16 23.94
CA LEU A 286 17.95 -1.36 25.06
C LEU A 286 18.27 -2.04 26.38
N ALA A 287 18.97 -1.33 27.27
CA ALA A 287 19.41 -1.87 28.56
C ALA A 287 18.28 -2.57 29.34
N ILE A 288 17.10 -1.97 29.35
CA ILE A 288 15.91 -2.49 30.04
C ILE A 288 15.40 -3.82 29.40
N ALA A 289 15.42 -3.93 28.08
CA ALA A 289 15.06 -5.15 27.38
C ALA A 289 16.12 -6.24 27.60
N ALA A 290 17.41 -5.90 27.43
CA ALA A 290 18.53 -6.82 27.64
C ALA A 290 18.53 -7.42 29.03
N GLN A 291 18.41 -6.58 30.07
CA GLN A 291 18.37 -7.06 31.48
C GLN A 291 17.18 -8.00 31.74
N THR A 292 16.01 -7.69 31.16
CA THR A 292 14.81 -8.53 31.33
C THR A 292 14.96 -9.86 30.60
N VAL A 293 15.55 -9.84 29.41
CA VAL A 293 15.85 -11.05 28.62
C VAL A 293 16.84 -11.94 29.41
N ASP A 294 17.93 -11.36 29.93
CA ASP A 294 18.92 -12.14 30.71
C ASP A 294 18.30 -12.81 31.95
N GLN A 295 17.27 -12.19 32.52
CA GLN A 295 16.57 -12.74 33.70
C GLN A 295 15.55 -13.82 33.34
N LEU A 296 14.79 -13.66 32.26
CA LEU A 296 13.66 -14.53 31.95
C LEU A 296 14.00 -15.65 30.96
N MET A 297 14.93 -15.42 30.02
CA MET A 297 15.27 -16.41 28.99
C MET A 297 15.78 -17.74 29.53
N PRO A 298 16.57 -17.82 30.62
CA PRO A 298 16.97 -19.11 31.15
C PRO A 298 15.77 -20.01 31.51
N SER A 299 14.72 -19.44 32.12
CA SER A 299 13.50 -20.18 32.48
C SER A 299 12.65 -20.52 31.23
N LEU A 300 12.49 -19.59 30.29
CA LEU A 300 11.73 -19.83 29.06
C LEU A 300 12.35 -20.91 28.18
N ARG A 301 13.69 -21.03 28.17
CA ARG A 301 14.41 -22.07 27.43
C ARG A 301 14.25 -23.47 28.01
N LEU A 302 13.95 -23.60 29.30
CA LEU A 302 13.55 -24.88 29.87
C LEU A 302 12.29 -25.45 29.26
N ALA A 303 11.51 -24.58 28.58
CA ALA A 303 10.29 -24.94 27.87
C ALA A 303 9.26 -25.63 28.78
N LEU A 304 9.14 -25.17 29.99
CA LEU A 304 8.15 -25.68 30.93
C LEU A 304 6.74 -25.32 30.48
N PRO A 305 5.76 -26.23 30.63
CA PRO A 305 4.37 -25.99 30.19
C PRO A 305 3.74 -24.73 30.76
N GLU A 306 4.15 -24.30 31.96
CA GLU A 306 3.63 -23.10 32.64
C GLU A 306 3.92 -21.77 31.88
N TYR A 307 5.00 -21.76 31.09
CA TYR A 307 5.34 -20.59 30.25
C TYR A 307 4.76 -20.66 28.83
N TYR A 308 4.22 -21.82 28.43
CA TYR A 308 3.70 -22.01 27.09
C TYR A 308 2.28 -21.46 26.95
N SER A 309 2.05 -20.60 25.98
CA SER A 309 0.72 -20.11 25.62
C SER A 309 0.26 -20.71 24.28
N PRO A 310 -0.78 -21.58 24.29
CA PRO A 310 -1.33 -22.17 23.06
C PRO A 310 -1.90 -21.11 22.10
N THR A 311 -2.43 -20.01 22.64
CA THR A 311 -3.06 -18.94 21.83
C THR A 311 -2.07 -18.20 20.95
N ILE A 312 -0.80 -18.12 21.36
CA ILE A 312 0.26 -17.43 20.60
C ILE A 312 1.32 -18.39 20.06
N GLY A 313 1.31 -19.66 20.49
CA GLY A 313 2.19 -20.73 19.99
C GLY A 313 3.66 -20.63 20.45
N CYS A 314 3.94 -19.90 21.54
CA CYS A 314 5.30 -19.74 22.06
C CYS A 314 5.34 -19.65 23.59
N TYR A 315 6.56 -19.73 24.15
CA TYR A 315 6.79 -19.51 25.57
C TYR A 315 6.90 -18.03 25.84
N CYS A 316 6.33 -17.56 26.95
CA CYS A 316 6.34 -16.14 27.27
C CYS A 316 6.32 -15.88 28.78
N ALA A 317 6.85 -14.74 29.17
CA ALA A 317 6.77 -14.21 30.54
C ALA A 317 6.71 -12.68 30.50
N THR A 318 6.07 -12.12 31.51
CA THR A 318 5.97 -10.66 31.70
C THR A 318 6.70 -10.24 32.93
N LYS A 319 7.45 -9.15 32.85
CA LYS A 319 8.02 -8.47 34.00
C LYS A 319 7.53 -7.03 34.04
N GLN A 320 6.88 -6.66 35.13
CA GLN A 320 6.60 -5.27 35.43
C GLN A 320 7.83 -4.60 36.03
N ILE A 321 8.12 -3.42 35.56
CA ILE A 321 9.17 -2.55 36.09
C ILE A 321 8.61 -1.14 36.29
N ASP A 322 9.22 -0.42 37.22
CA ASP A 322 9.04 1.02 37.33
C ASP A 322 10.08 1.69 36.45
N TRP A 323 9.63 2.18 35.30
CA TRP A 323 10.51 2.83 34.36
C TRP A 323 10.76 4.28 34.75
N TYR A 324 12.01 4.69 34.71
CA TYR A 324 12.46 6.04 35.04
C TYR A 324 13.04 6.71 33.81
N SER A 325 12.64 7.96 33.58
CA SER A 325 13.36 8.78 32.60
C SER A 325 14.75 9.17 33.10
N ALA A 326 15.78 8.78 32.38
CA ALA A 326 17.18 9.13 32.72
C ALA A 326 17.52 10.60 32.45
N THR A 327 16.63 11.35 31.81
CA THR A 327 16.86 12.74 31.43
C THR A 327 16.83 13.65 32.66
N ARG A 328 17.99 14.17 33.05
CA ARG A 328 18.20 15.07 34.22
C ARG A 328 17.29 16.31 34.23
N ALA A 329 16.72 16.70 33.10
CA ALA A 329 15.91 17.92 32.95
C ALA A 329 14.49 17.81 33.56
N HIS A 330 13.98 16.61 33.89
CA HIS A 330 12.56 16.42 34.15
C HIS A 330 12.22 15.70 35.47
N GLY A 331 13.17 15.55 36.38
CA GLY A 331 12.93 14.84 37.65
C GLY A 331 12.83 13.32 37.44
N LYS A 332 12.64 12.58 38.54
CA LYS A 332 12.45 11.13 38.52
C LYS A 332 10.94 10.83 38.29
N GLU A 333 10.47 11.02 37.08
CA GLU A 333 9.11 10.55 36.71
C GLU A 333 9.15 9.03 36.61
N GLN A 334 8.23 8.36 37.31
CA GLN A 334 8.14 6.90 37.38
C GLN A 334 6.84 6.45 36.73
N TYR A 335 6.93 5.49 35.82
CA TYR A 335 5.79 4.94 35.10
C TYR A 335 5.81 3.42 35.14
N PRO A 336 4.66 2.73 35.35
CA PRO A 336 4.60 1.29 35.21
C PRO A 336 4.84 0.89 33.76
N PHE A 337 5.79 -0.02 33.55
CA PHE A 337 6.12 -0.51 32.22
C PHE A 337 6.19 -2.04 32.25
N TYR A 338 5.45 -2.70 31.37
CA TYR A 338 5.40 -4.14 31.26
C TYR A 338 6.30 -4.60 30.12
N ILE A 339 7.28 -5.43 30.41
CA ILE A 339 8.17 -6.02 29.42
C ILE A 339 7.80 -7.49 29.26
N HIS A 340 7.42 -7.84 28.03
CA HIS A 340 7.01 -9.17 27.63
C HIS A 340 8.12 -9.81 26.83
N VAL A 341 8.66 -10.92 27.34
CA VAL A 341 9.70 -11.70 26.68
C VAL A 341 9.07 -12.96 26.12
N TYR A 342 9.35 -13.24 24.87
CA TYR A 342 8.85 -14.40 24.15
C TYR A 342 10.01 -15.25 23.66
N TYR A 343 9.80 -16.56 23.66
CA TYR A 343 10.74 -17.53 23.14
C TYR A 343 10.02 -18.54 22.24
N ASP A 344 10.48 -18.61 20.99
CA ASP A 344 9.99 -19.51 19.96
C ASP A 344 11.11 -20.45 19.49
N LYS A 345 10.95 -21.76 19.72
CA LYS A 345 11.92 -22.78 19.34
C LYS A 345 12.12 -22.92 17.83
N GLN A 346 11.06 -22.75 17.05
CA GLN A 346 11.16 -22.85 15.58
C GLN A 346 11.94 -21.66 15.02
N ARG A 347 11.67 -20.47 15.56
CA ARG A 347 12.40 -19.27 15.24
C ARG A 347 13.88 -19.38 15.65
N GLU A 348 14.19 -19.90 16.84
CA GLU A 348 15.56 -20.14 17.28
C GLU A 348 16.31 -21.04 16.29
N ALA A 349 15.72 -22.19 15.93
CA ALA A 349 16.32 -23.12 14.99
C ALA A 349 16.58 -22.46 13.62
N SER A 350 15.62 -21.70 13.11
CA SER A 350 15.73 -20.99 11.83
C SER A 350 16.81 -19.90 11.87
N GLU A 351 16.85 -19.10 12.93
CA GLU A 351 17.85 -18.03 13.09
C GLU A 351 19.27 -18.59 13.19
N ILE A 352 19.46 -19.69 13.92
CA ILE A 352 20.76 -20.37 14.04
C ILE A 352 21.17 -20.97 12.69
N LEU A 353 20.27 -21.65 11.99
CA LEU A 353 20.57 -22.27 10.69
C LEU A 353 20.98 -21.22 9.65
N ASN A 354 20.17 -20.17 9.49
CA ASN A 354 20.46 -19.08 8.54
C ASN A 354 21.81 -18.42 8.82
N MET A 355 22.12 -18.21 10.11
CA MET A 355 23.40 -17.62 10.48
C MET A 355 24.57 -18.59 10.28
N THR A 356 24.37 -19.88 10.49
CA THR A 356 25.37 -20.92 10.20
C THR A 356 25.72 -20.93 8.72
N GLU A 357 24.71 -20.94 7.84
CA GLU A 357 24.91 -20.86 6.38
C GLU A 357 25.67 -19.60 5.97
N LEU A 358 25.32 -18.46 6.57
CA LEU A 358 26.02 -17.20 6.31
C LEU A 358 27.51 -17.27 6.74
N VAL A 359 27.79 -17.81 7.93
CA VAL A 359 29.17 -18.01 8.44
C VAL A 359 29.96 -18.94 7.53
N GLU A 360 29.37 -20.05 7.06
CA GLU A 360 30.02 -20.96 6.11
C GLU A 360 30.30 -20.26 4.77
N SER A 361 29.38 -19.41 4.31
CA SER A 361 29.65 -18.60 3.09
C SER A 361 30.85 -17.66 3.27
N PHE A 362 31.01 -17.07 4.46
CA PHE A 362 32.19 -16.23 4.77
C PHE A 362 33.49 -17.04 4.80
N LYS A 363 33.47 -18.24 5.38
CA LYS A 363 34.64 -19.14 5.37
C LYS A 363 35.05 -19.49 3.93
N ALA A 364 34.09 -19.88 3.09
CA ALA A 364 34.33 -20.19 1.68
C ALA A 364 34.94 -19.00 0.91
N ARG A 365 34.52 -17.77 1.19
CA ARG A 365 35.12 -16.55 0.59
C ARG A 365 36.52 -16.30 1.08
N LEU A 366 36.81 -16.49 2.37
CA LEU A 366 38.17 -16.39 2.91
C LEU A 366 39.11 -17.40 2.28
N GLU A 367 38.64 -18.62 1.99
CA GLU A 367 39.44 -19.65 1.26
C GLU A 367 39.78 -19.22 -0.16
N LYS A 368 38.87 -18.50 -0.83
CA LYS A 368 39.12 -17.92 -2.16
C LYS A 368 40.00 -16.67 -2.14
N GLY A 369 40.40 -16.21 -0.94
CA GLY A 369 41.24 -15.02 -0.80
C GLY A 369 40.45 -13.70 -0.70
N GLU A 370 39.13 -13.76 -0.55
CA GLU A 370 38.28 -12.59 -0.43
C GLU A 370 37.92 -12.31 1.06
N VAL A 371 38.06 -11.04 1.48
CA VAL A 371 37.60 -10.60 2.80
C VAL A 371 36.19 -10.00 2.65
N PRO A 372 35.16 -10.63 3.27
CA PRO A 372 33.80 -10.09 3.17
C PRO A 372 33.65 -8.74 3.86
N ASN A 373 33.07 -7.75 3.17
CA ASN A 373 32.71 -6.47 3.78
C ASN A 373 31.25 -6.51 4.27
N ALA A 374 31.01 -7.23 5.36
CA ALA A 374 29.67 -7.41 5.92
C ALA A 374 29.69 -7.20 7.45
N PRO A 375 28.61 -6.62 8.04
CA PRO A 375 28.53 -6.41 9.49
C PRO A 375 28.68 -7.71 10.29
N TYR A 376 28.03 -8.79 9.85
CA TYR A 376 28.13 -10.09 10.50
C TYR A 376 29.49 -10.75 10.37
N PHE A 377 30.23 -10.49 9.29
CA PHE A 377 31.63 -10.92 9.19
C PHE A 377 32.48 -10.27 10.29
N ARG A 378 32.37 -8.95 10.45
CA ARG A 378 33.11 -8.21 11.49
C ARG A 378 32.70 -8.62 12.91
N LYS A 379 31.46 -9.10 13.09
CA LYS A 379 30.95 -9.59 14.37
C LYS A 379 31.52 -10.96 14.74
N PHE A 380 31.62 -11.88 13.78
CA PHE A 380 31.95 -13.28 14.03
C PHE A 380 33.38 -13.68 13.64
N PHE A 381 34.12 -12.80 12.97
CA PHE A 381 35.50 -13.07 12.59
C PHE A 381 36.41 -11.96 13.10
N LYS A 382 37.45 -12.36 13.83
CA LYS A 382 38.49 -11.47 14.38
C LYS A 382 39.78 -11.62 13.60
N LYS A 383 40.45 -10.47 13.28
CA LYS A 383 41.78 -10.48 12.70
C LYS A 383 42.79 -10.89 13.78
N LYS A 384 43.62 -11.89 13.49
CA LYS A 384 44.72 -12.32 14.37
C LYS A 384 45.77 -11.23 14.46
N LYS A 385 46.23 -10.89 15.66
CA LYS A 385 47.12 -9.73 15.93
C LYS A 385 48.56 -9.94 15.43
N ASP A 386 49.07 -11.19 15.34
CA ASP A 386 50.49 -11.47 15.15
C ASP A 386 50.82 -12.15 13.82
N LYS A 387 50.14 -11.76 12.73
CA LYS A 387 50.40 -12.32 11.41
C LYS A 387 51.11 -11.29 10.51
N PRO A 388 52.22 -11.70 9.81
CA PRO A 388 52.93 -10.82 8.88
C PRO A 388 52.07 -10.46 7.66
N ASP A 389 52.45 -9.39 6.95
CA ASP A 389 51.80 -8.99 5.69
C ASP A 389 52.01 -10.07 4.63
N GLY A 390 51.00 -10.33 3.80
CA GLY A 390 51.03 -11.33 2.74
C GLY A 390 50.43 -12.71 3.07
N VAL A 391 49.91 -12.90 4.28
CA VAL A 391 49.19 -14.13 4.68
C VAL A 391 47.83 -14.21 4.01
N LYS A 392 47.42 -15.40 3.58
CA LYS A 392 46.08 -15.61 2.99
C LYS A 392 44.97 -15.23 3.94
N PRO A 393 43.86 -14.62 3.48
CA PRO A 393 42.75 -14.19 4.34
C PRO A 393 42.22 -15.27 5.29
N LYS A 394 42.16 -16.54 4.88
CA LYS A 394 41.73 -17.66 5.71
C LYS A 394 42.61 -17.88 6.96
N ASP A 395 43.91 -17.59 6.87
CA ASP A 395 44.85 -17.74 7.98
C ASP A 395 44.95 -16.48 8.85
N LEU A 396 44.44 -15.35 8.29
CA LEU A 396 44.47 -14.03 8.92
C LEU A 396 43.27 -13.82 9.87
N TYR A 397 42.15 -14.46 9.60
CA TYR A 397 40.91 -14.33 10.38
C TYR A 397 40.61 -15.62 11.13
N GLU A 398 40.05 -15.50 12.32
CA GLU A 398 39.56 -16.62 13.14
C GLU A 398 38.10 -16.38 13.53
N PHE A 399 37.34 -17.48 13.65
CA PHE A 399 35.95 -17.43 14.08
C PHE A 399 35.89 -17.16 15.60
N ASP A 400 35.11 -16.16 15.97
CA ASP A 400 34.90 -15.74 17.37
C ASP A 400 33.77 -16.55 17.99
N VAL A 401 34.12 -17.65 18.65
CA VAL A 401 33.19 -18.53 19.36
C VAL A 401 32.38 -17.77 20.42
N GLN A 402 33.01 -16.81 21.11
CA GLN A 402 32.32 -16.05 22.18
C GLN A 402 31.20 -15.16 21.59
N SER A 403 31.48 -14.52 20.48
CA SER A 403 30.45 -13.74 19.76
C SER A 403 29.31 -14.64 19.23
N TRP A 404 29.64 -15.87 18.81
CA TRP A 404 28.64 -16.87 18.43
C TRP A 404 27.76 -17.30 19.60
N VAL A 405 28.35 -17.66 20.71
CA VAL A 405 27.62 -18.03 21.94
C VAL A 405 26.71 -16.90 22.41
N THR A 406 27.20 -15.65 22.33
CA THR A 406 26.39 -14.47 22.68
C THR A 406 25.20 -14.30 21.72
N PHE A 407 25.41 -14.53 20.44
CA PHE A 407 24.34 -14.50 19.45
C PHE A 407 23.30 -15.59 19.69
N THR A 408 23.72 -16.84 19.87
CA THR A 408 22.79 -17.96 20.09
C THR A 408 21.96 -17.82 21.36
N ARG A 409 22.48 -17.13 22.40
CA ARG A 409 21.70 -16.84 23.61
C ARG A 409 20.44 -16.03 23.37
N THR A 410 20.40 -15.22 22.32
CA THR A 410 19.25 -14.36 22.00
C THR A 410 18.41 -14.89 20.85
N CYS A 411 18.83 -15.98 20.20
CA CYS A 411 18.04 -16.59 19.13
C CYS A 411 16.69 -17.10 19.65
N GLY A 412 15.66 -16.98 18.81
CA GLY A 412 14.27 -17.33 19.15
C GLY A 412 13.60 -16.34 20.11
N CYS A 413 14.34 -15.32 20.59
CA CYS A 413 13.81 -14.31 21.50
C CYS A 413 13.30 -13.08 20.76
N PHE A 414 12.17 -12.56 21.21
CA PHE A 414 11.72 -11.20 20.87
C PHE A 414 11.02 -10.57 22.08
N VAL A 415 10.96 -9.25 22.11
CA VAL A 415 10.52 -8.50 23.28
C VAL A 415 9.53 -7.43 22.86
N LEU A 416 8.42 -7.34 23.59
CA LEU A 416 7.50 -6.23 23.52
C LEU A 416 7.50 -5.45 24.84
N GLY A 417 7.22 -4.16 24.74
CA GLY A 417 6.95 -3.31 25.89
C GLY A 417 5.55 -2.73 25.81
N SER A 418 4.84 -2.65 26.93
CA SER A 418 3.53 -2.02 26.98
C SER A 418 3.36 -1.14 28.21
N SER A 419 2.51 -0.11 28.09
CA SER A 419 2.15 0.78 29.20
C SER A 419 1.05 0.20 30.08
N GLU A 420 0.09 -0.52 29.50
CA GLU A 420 -1.15 -0.94 30.18
C GLU A 420 -1.42 -2.44 30.09
N VAL A 421 -1.06 -3.08 28.98
CA VAL A 421 -1.31 -4.52 28.77
C VAL A 421 -0.35 -5.34 29.63
N LYS A 422 -0.91 -6.10 30.58
CA LYS A 422 -0.15 -6.87 31.58
C LYS A 422 0.15 -8.30 31.15
N SER A 423 -0.60 -8.82 30.20
CA SER A 423 -0.52 -10.20 29.74
C SER A 423 0.33 -10.32 28.47
N ALA A 424 1.38 -11.14 28.49
CA ALA A 424 2.20 -11.38 27.30
C ALA A 424 1.40 -11.98 26.12
N PRO A 425 0.52 -12.99 26.30
CA PRO A 425 -0.31 -13.48 25.20
C PRO A 425 -1.20 -12.40 24.58
N GLU A 426 -1.82 -11.56 25.41
CA GLU A 426 -2.66 -10.45 24.95
C GLU A 426 -1.86 -9.42 24.16
N ALA A 427 -0.71 -8.99 24.72
CA ALA A 427 0.17 -8.02 24.06
C ALA A 427 0.65 -8.51 22.68
N LEU A 428 0.98 -9.80 22.55
CA LEU A 428 1.42 -10.35 21.27
C LEU A 428 0.26 -10.48 20.28
N ASN A 429 -0.93 -10.84 20.73
CA ASN A 429 -2.11 -10.91 19.84
C ASN A 429 -2.44 -9.53 19.28
N ILE A 430 -2.43 -8.48 20.09
CA ILE A 430 -2.62 -7.09 19.63
C ILE A 430 -1.48 -6.71 18.68
N TYR A 431 -0.21 -6.95 19.07
CA TYR A 431 0.94 -6.58 18.24
C TYR A 431 0.94 -7.26 16.85
N ARG A 432 0.47 -8.52 16.74
CA ARG A 432 0.36 -9.23 15.46
C ARG A 432 -0.66 -8.61 14.50
N GLN A 433 -1.66 -7.90 15.02
CA GLN A 433 -2.63 -7.18 14.17
C GLN A 433 -1.97 -6.04 13.39
N LYS A 434 -0.75 -5.62 13.76
CA LYS A 434 0.07 -4.70 12.98
C LYS A 434 0.29 -5.15 11.52
N ASP A 435 0.18 -6.43 11.20
CA ASP A 435 0.23 -6.94 9.82
C ASP A 435 -0.80 -6.26 8.91
N MET A 436 -1.88 -5.70 9.48
CA MET A 436 -2.85 -4.92 8.72
C MET A 436 -2.25 -3.63 8.13
N VAL A 437 -1.34 -2.98 8.83
CA VAL A 437 -0.67 -1.77 8.30
C VAL A 437 0.26 -2.11 7.14
N GLU A 438 0.92 -3.26 7.19
CA GLU A 438 1.76 -3.74 6.08
C GLU A 438 0.92 -4.09 4.85
N LYS A 439 -0.23 -4.76 5.03
CA LYS A 439 -1.21 -5.01 3.96
C LYS A 439 -1.76 -3.71 3.38
N ALA A 440 -2.05 -2.73 4.23
CA ALA A 440 -2.51 -1.42 3.78
C ALA A 440 -1.45 -0.69 2.95
N PHE A 441 -0.17 -0.75 3.32
CA PHE A 441 0.91 -0.20 2.50
C PHE A 441 1.05 -0.90 1.14
N ASN A 442 0.90 -2.21 1.09
CA ASN A 442 0.89 -2.95 -0.17
C ASN A 442 -0.30 -2.53 -1.06
N ASN A 443 -1.49 -2.41 -0.47
CA ASN A 443 -2.66 -1.88 -1.18
C ASN A 443 -2.43 -0.43 -1.65
N TYR A 444 -1.92 0.45 -0.80
CA TYR A 444 -1.59 1.84 -1.13
C TYR A 444 -0.66 1.92 -2.34
N LYS A 445 0.43 1.15 -2.32
CA LYS A 445 1.46 1.16 -3.35
C LYS A 445 0.97 0.53 -4.66
N ASP A 446 0.44 -0.69 -4.60
CA ASP A 446 0.26 -1.55 -5.77
C ASP A 446 -1.17 -1.58 -6.29
N LYS A 447 -2.16 -1.23 -5.44
CA LYS A 447 -3.59 -1.32 -5.78
C LYS A 447 -4.32 0.03 -5.78
N CYS A 448 -3.63 1.10 -5.38
CA CYS A 448 -4.19 2.46 -5.33
C CYS A 448 -3.30 3.50 -6.04
N GLY A 449 -2.34 3.05 -6.86
CA GLY A 449 -1.48 3.92 -7.65
C GLY A 449 -0.43 4.71 -6.84
N GLY A 450 -0.15 4.31 -5.60
CA GLY A 450 0.74 5.03 -4.68
C GLY A 450 2.22 4.99 -5.04
N ARG A 451 2.70 3.97 -5.80
CA ARG A 451 4.11 3.92 -6.25
C ARG A 451 4.48 5.01 -7.25
N ARG A 452 3.50 5.59 -7.94
CA ARG A 452 3.75 6.53 -9.04
C ARG A 452 3.42 7.95 -8.61
N ILE A 453 4.37 8.59 -7.94
CA ILE A 453 4.23 10.00 -7.55
C ILE A 453 4.76 10.87 -8.68
N ARG A 454 3.92 11.10 -9.70
CA ARG A 454 4.18 12.04 -10.80
C ARG A 454 3.22 13.19 -10.67
N CYS A 455 3.69 14.30 -10.11
CA CYS A 455 2.92 15.53 -9.93
C CYS A 455 3.86 16.72 -9.72
N ARG A 456 3.32 17.93 -9.80
CA ARG A 456 4.02 19.14 -9.36
C ARG A 456 4.14 19.15 -7.83
N GLU A 457 5.10 19.92 -7.30
CA GLU A 457 5.28 20.08 -5.85
C GLU A 457 3.99 20.51 -5.14
N CYS A 458 3.30 21.52 -5.67
CA CYS A 458 2.04 22.04 -5.13
C CYS A 458 0.89 21.03 -5.11
N ALA A 459 0.91 20.03 -6.02
CA ALA A 459 -0.12 18.99 -6.13
C ALA A 459 0.21 17.72 -5.33
N LEU A 460 1.42 17.60 -4.73
CA LEU A 460 1.86 16.37 -4.05
C LEU A 460 0.91 15.94 -2.93
N GLU A 461 0.58 16.85 -2.05
CA GLU A 461 -0.28 16.57 -0.90
C GLU A 461 -1.70 16.17 -1.32
N GLY A 462 -2.25 16.83 -2.36
CA GLY A 462 -3.54 16.45 -2.94
C GLY A 462 -3.49 15.08 -3.62
N LYS A 463 -2.41 14.76 -4.32
CA LYS A 463 -2.21 13.43 -4.93
C LYS A 463 -2.18 12.32 -3.89
N VAL A 464 -1.45 12.51 -2.80
CA VAL A 464 -1.39 11.55 -1.71
C VAL A 464 -2.73 11.44 -1.00
N PHE A 465 -3.48 12.54 -0.87
CA PHE A 465 -4.84 12.52 -0.32
C PHE A 465 -5.78 11.65 -1.16
N ILE A 466 -5.79 11.80 -2.49
CA ILE A 466 -6.61 10.95 -3.36
C ILE A 466 -6.20 9.47 -3.24
N THR A 467 -4.90 9.19 -3.18
CA THR A 467 -4.41 7.82 -3.00
C THR A 467 -4.84 7.25 -1.63
N TYR A 468 -4.84 8.07 -0.58
CA TYR A 468 -5.36 7.71 0.74
C TYR A 468 -6.89 7.42 0.70
N LEU A 469 -7.68 8.24 0.00
CA LEU A 469 -9.10 7.97 -0.21
C LEU A 469 -9.33 6.64 -0.98
N SER A 470 -8.49 6.37 -1.95
CA SER A 470 -8.51 5.10 -2.71
C SER A 470 -8.22 3.91 -1.79
N LEU A 471 -7.24 4.05 -0.89
CA LEU A 471 -6.93 3.04 0.12
C LEU A 471 -8.13 2.79 1.05
N CYS A 472 -8.78 3.85 1.54
CA CYS A 472 -9.98 3.71 2.36
C CYS A 472 -11.07 2.91 1.64
N LEU A 473 -11.40 3.28 0.40
CA LEU A 473 -12.40 2.57 -0.41
C LEU A 473 -12.03 1.11 -0.65
N ARG A 474 -10.77 0.86 -0.96
CA ARG A 474 -10.25 -0.49 -1.21
C ARG A 474 -10.37 -1.38 0.02
N LEU A 475 -9.93 -0.93 1.17
CA LEU A 475 -10.00 -1.69 2.42
C LEU A 475 -11.45 -1.86 2.90
N MET A 476 -12.33 -0.89 2.67
CA MET A 476 -13.76 -1.03 2.92
C MET A 476 -14.39 -2.15 2.07
N LEU A 477 -14.03 -2.25 0.78
CA LEU A 477 -14.48 -3.33 -0.11
C LEU A 477 -13.92 -4.68 0.35
N GLU A 478 -12.63 -4.78 0.64
CA GLU A 478 -11.98 -6.01 1.10
C GLU A 478 -12.64 -6.56 2.37
N ARG A 479 -12.91 -5.70 3.36
CA ARG A 479 -13.64 -6.08 4.58
C ARG A 479 -15.05 -6.62 4.31
N ARG A 480 -15.77 -6.07 3.33
CA ARG A 480 -17.10 -6.58 2.97
C ARG A 480 -17.01 -7.96 2.31
N LEU A 481 -15.99 -8.17 1.48
CA LEU A 481 -15.71 -9.47 0.88
C LEU A 481 -15.37 -10.51 1.94
N GLU A 482 -14.50 -10.19 2.91
CA GLU A 482 -14.19 -11.07 4.05
C GLU A 482 -15.43 -11.44 4.86
N LYS A 483 -16.27 -10.44 5.21
CA LYS A 483 -17.55 -10.68 5.92
C LYS A 483 -18.53 -11.55 5.14
N ALA A 484 -18.46 -11.53 3.81
CA ALA A 484 -19.24 -12.38 2.92
C ALA A 484 -18.59 -13.76 2.69
N GLY A 485 -17.48 -14.08 3.37
CA GLY A 485 -16.77 -15.34 3.25
C GLY A 485 -15.88 -15.45 2.00
N ASN A 486 -15.57 -14.32 1.35
CA ASN A 486 -14.67 -14.30 0.20
C ASN A 486 -13.25 -13.88 0.62
N ASP A 487 -12.24 -14.48 -0.03
CA ASP A 487 -10.85 -14.10 0.17
C ASP A 487 -10.59 -12.69 -0.44
N PRO A 488 -10.05 -11.73 0.32
CA PRO A 488 -9.66 -10.41 -0.18
C PRO A 488 -8.69 -10.43 -1.36
N LEU A 489 -7.90 -11.50 -1.51
CA LEU A 489 -7.03 -11.69 -2.68
C LEU A 489 -7.82 -11.74 -3.99
N ASN A 490 -9.10 -12.09 -3.96
CA ASN A 490 -9.98 -12.09 -5.13
C ASN A 490 -10.53 -10.70 -5.50
N THR A 491 -10.25 -9.65 -4.73
CA THR A 491 -10.77 -8.30 -4.98
C THR A 491 -10.51 -7.79 -6.42
N PRO A 492 -9.35 -8.01 -7.06
CA PRO A 492 -9.15 -7.60 -8.44
C PRO A 492 -10.16 -8.26 -9.40
N ARG A 493 -10.40 -9.56 -9.25
CA ARG A 493 -11.37 -10.31 -10.05
C ARG A 493 -12.81 -9.84 -9.82
N VAL A 494 -13.16 -9.53 -8.56
CA VAL A 494 -14.48 -8.99 -8.22
C VAL A 494 -14.67 -7.62 -8.87
N LEU A 495 -13.68 -6.73 -8.79
CA LEU A 495 -13.73 -5.41 -9.43
C LEU A 495 -13.85 -5.52 -10.95
N GLU A 496 -13.10 -6.42 -11.58
CA GLU A 496 -13.19 -6.68 -13.03
C GLU A 496 -14.60 -7.14 -13.42
N ARG A 497 -15.16 -8.12 -12.69
CA ARG A 497 -16.51 -8.63 -12.91
C ARG A 497 -17.57 -7.54 -12.70
N LEU A 498 -17.47 -6.75 -11.63
CA LEU A 498 -18.36 -5.62 -11.42
C LEU A 498 -18.22 -4.55 -12.52
N ASN A 499 -16.99 -4.28 -12.97
CA ASN A 499 -16.74 -3.28 -14.00
C ASN A 499 -17.26 -3.70 -15.40
N SER A 500 -17.56 -4.99 -15.59
CA SER A 500 -18.22 -5.46 -16.81
C SER A 500 -19.74 -5.17 -16.85
N LEU A 501 -20.34 -4.77 -15.73
CA LEU A 501 -21.75 -4.38 -15.69
C LEU A 501 -21.93 -2.98 -16.28
N VAL A 502 -22.72 -2.91 -17.34
CA VAL A 502 -22.88 -1.74 -18.18
C VAL A 502 -24.16 -0.96 -17.84
N LEU A 503 -24.02 0.36 -17.79
CA LEU A 503 -25.11 1.32 -17.74
C LEU A 503 -25.20 2.03 -19.08
N TYR A 504 -26.32 1.88 -19.77
CA TYR A 504 -26.57 2.59 -21.02
C TYR A 504 -27.10 3.99 -20.72
N ARG A 505 -26.38 5.00 -21.19
CA ARG A 505 -26.77 6.41 -21.13
C ARG A 505 -27.34 6.83 -22.48
N HIS A 506 -28.62 7.13 -22.51
CA HIS A 506 -29.31 7.63 -23.68
C HIS A 506 -29.52 9.14 -23.56
N GLU A 507 -28.92 9.91 -24.49
CA GLU A 507 -29.08 11.36 -24.54
C GLU A 507 -30.48 11.72 -25.09
N THR A 508 -31.21 12.53 -24.35
CA THR A 508 -32.50 13.10 -24.73
C THR A 508 -32.44 14.62 -24.64
N ASP A 509 -33.40 15.31 -25.25
CA ASP A 509 -33.41 16.79 -25.29
C ASP A 509 -33.56 17.42 -23.89
N ASP A 510 -34.14 16.72 -22.91
CA ASP A 510 -34.29 17.21 -21.52
C ASP A 510 -33.13 16.76 -20.62
N LYS A 511 -33.07 15.47 -20.31
CA LYS A 511 -32.05 14.87 -19.45
C LYS A 511 -31.71 13.47 -19.94
N PRO A 512 -30.44 13.05 -19.84
CA PRO A 512 -30.06 11.70 -20.22
C PRO A 512 -30.81 10.65 -19.40
N LYS A 513 -31.36 9.64 -20.08
CA LYS A 513 -31.97 8.47 -19.47
C LYS A 513 -30.93 7.37 -19.28
N LEU A 514 -30.99 6.67 -18.14
CA LEU A 514 -30.03 5.64 -17.75
C LEU A 514 -30.74 4.29 -17.65
N TYR A 515 -30.15 3.27 -18.28
CA TYR A 515 -30.70 1.91 -18.30
C TYR A 515 -29.60 0.90 -17.95
N TRP A 516 -29.80 0.13 -16.89
CA TRP A 516 -28.88 -0.95 -16.57
C TRP A 516 -29.01 -2.10 -17.57
N GLN A 517 -27.87 -2.66 -17.96
CA GLN A 517 -27.84 -3.94 -18.66
C GLN A 517 -28.46 -5.02 -17.75
N GLY A 518 -29.22 -5.97 -18.37
CA GLY A 518 -29.72 -7.13 -17.63
C GLY A 518 -28.53 -7.91 -17.04
N ILE A 519 -28.59 -8.17 -15.71
CA ILE A 519 -27.55 -8.93 -15.03
C ILE A 519 -27.82 -10.42 -15.26
N PRO A 520 -26.88 -11.19 -15.86
CA PRO A 520 -26.99 -12.63 -15.97
C PRO A 520 -27.26 -13.26 -14.61
N GLN A 521 -27.99 -14.37 -14.57
CA GLN A 521 -28.38 -15.03 -13.31
C GLN A 521 -27.16 -15.44 -12.47
N GLU A 522 -26.05 -15.77 -13.13
CA GLU A 522 -24.75 -16.14 -12.55
C GLU A 522 -24.04 -14.96 -11.85
N ASP A 523 -24.39 -13.74 -12.19
CA ASP A 523 -23.82 -12.49 -11.65
C ASP A 523 -24.72 -11.79 -10.62
N ARG A 524 -25.90 -12.40 -10.33
CA ARG A 524 -26.78 -11.91 -9.25
C ARG A 524 -26.23 -12.43 -7.93
N LEU A 525 -25.53 -11.57 -7.22
CA LEU A 525 -25.05 -11.79 -5.85
C LEU A 525 -26.08 -11.33 -4.84
#